data_b1937ebb2dbbc7e1e1af0b2b7de45e27
#
_entry.id   b1937ebb2dbbc7e1e1af0b2b7de45e27
#
_cell.length_a   1.000
_cell.length_b   1.000
_cell.length_c   1.000
_cell.angle_alpha   90.00
_cell.angle_beta   90.00
_cell.angle_gamma   90.00
#
_symmetry.space_group_name_H-M   'P 1'
#
loop_
_entity.id
_entity.type
_entity.pdbx_description
1 polymer ?
#
loop_
_entity_poly.entity_id
_entity_poly.type
_entity_poly.pdbx_seq_one_letter_code
_entity_poly.pdbx_strand_id
1 'polypeptide(L)'
;MKTERKLSLKSYEDIFSTEEMRQDDKREKVMDLPVSDLHPFKNHPFKVLDDDKMRDTVQSIREHGVLVPVLVRPQPDGGYEIVSGHRRHRACLLAGIETIPAIVREMDDDAAILVMVDSNMQRESILPSERAWAYRMKLEAMRRKAGRPSKENAGQVDPNFDSRRSNAIVAEQAGESVKQLQRFIRLTELIPPLLDKVDERKIAFNPAVELSYLTPEEQTNLLDAIESEQSTPSLSQAQRMKKISAEGSLTLDMMRAILSEEKKPVRRQVVINLEELKDKIPPNYTDEQIQQVLVKLFTQWAQKQNKQQER
;
A
#
# COMPACT_ATOMS: atom_id res chain seq x y z
N MET A 1 37.87 -49.46 -18.41
CA MET A 1 37.64 -48.65 -17.23
C MET A 1 36.16 -48.81 -16.86
N LYS A 2 35.88 -49.55 -15.77
CA LYS A 2 34.49 -49.75 -15.28
C LYS A 2 34.11 -48.56 -14.40
N THR A 3 33.04 -47.85 -14.79
CA THR A 3 32.47 -46.74 -14.04
C THR A 3 31.62 -47.30 -12.90
N GLU A 4 32.10 -47.18 -11.67
CA GLU A 4 31.32 -47.54 -10.47
C GLU A 4 30.21 -46.52 -10.28
N ARG A 5 28.93 -46.97 -10.45
CA ARG A 5 27.76 -46.24 -10.01
C ARG A 5 27.71 -46.31 -8.47
N LYS A 6 27.99 -45.20 -7.79
CA LYS A 6 27.66 -45.03 -6.37
C LYS A 6 26.14 -45.06 -6.22
N LEU A 7 25.63 -46.15 -5.71
CA LEU A 7 24.26 -46.26 -5.19
C LEU A 7 24.19 -45.40 -3.91
N SER A 8 23.52 -44.27 -3.98
CA SER A 8 23.10 -43.51 -2.81
C SER A 8 22.08 -44.34 -2.06
N LEU A 9 22.47 -44.93 -0.93
CA LEU A 9 21.54 -45.59 -0.03
C LEU A 9 20.59 -44.53 0.54
N LYS A 10 19.29 -44.67 0.27
CA LYS A 10 18.23 -43.87 0.92
C LYS A 10 18.31 -44.11 2.42
N SER A 11 18.13 -43.06 3.21
CA SER A 11 18.11 -43.13 4.67
C SER A 11 17.07 -44.17 5.13
N TYR A 12 17.34 -44.86 6.24
CA TYR A 12 16.46 -45.87 6.83
C TYR A 12 15.05 -45.28 7.10
N GLU A 13 14.97 -43.98 7.38
CA GLU A 13 13.71 -43.24 7.57
C GLU A 13 12.87 -43.10 6.29
N ASP A 14 13.50 -43.03 5.11
CA ASP A 14 12.81 -42.93 3.81
C ASP A 14 12.09 -44.22 3.41
N ILE A 15 12.48 -45.37 3.97
CA ILE A 15 11.96 -46.71 3.62
C ILE A 15 10.72 -47.04 4.49
N PHE A 16 10.63 -46.50 5.69
CA PHE A 16 9.57 -46.85 6.68
C PHE A 16 8.52 -45.73 6.89
N SER A 17 8.66 -44.55 6.24
CA SER A 17 7.61 -43.53 6.29
C SER A 17 6.44 -43.93 5.39
N THR A 18 5.27 -44.12 6.00
CA THR A 18 4.02 -44.32 5.24
C THR A 18 3.65 -43.03 4.48
N GLU A 19 2.84 -43.15 3.42
CA GLU A 19 2.34 -41.96 2.69
C GLU A 19 1.57 -41.02 3.62
N GLU A 20 0.89 -41.55 4.64
CA GLU A 20 0.21 -40.76 5.67
C GLU A 20 1.19 -39.95 6.53
N MET A 21 2.33 -40.52 6.93
CA MET A 21 3.39 -39.79 7.65
C MET A 21 4.02 -38.72 6.78
N ARG A 22 4.24 -38.97 5.47
CA ARG A 22 4.74 -37.96 4.51
C ARG A 22 3.73 -36.85 4.23
N GLN A 23 2.43 -37.15 4.30
CA GLN A 23 1.38 -36.14 4.20
C GLN A 23 1.25 -35.33 5.50
N ASP A 24 1.45 -35.96 6.66
CA ASP A 24 1.40 -35.30 7.97
C ASP A 24 2.63 -34.40 8.20
N ASP A 25 3.81 -34.79 7.68
CA ASP A 25 5.00 -33.92 7.66
C ASP A 25 4.90 -32.74 6.71
N LYS A 26 4.01 -32.82 5.70
CA LYS A 26 3.68 -31.69 4.80
C LYS A 26 2.61 -30.77 5.35
N ARG A 27 1.89 -31.18 6.42
CA ARG A 27 0.93 -30.30 7.09
C ARG A 27 1.66 -29.24 7.88
N GLU A 28 1.20 -28.01 7.75
CA GLU A 28 1.72 -26.91 8.53
C GLU A 28 1.45 -27.16 10.03
N LYS A 29 2.52 -27.40 10.78
CA LYS A 29 2.43 -27.60 12.23
C LYS A 29 2.60 -26.25 12.93
N VAL A 30 1.73 -25.96 13.89
CA VAL A 30 1.91 -24.82 14.79
C VAL A 30 2.92 -25.22 15.85
N MET A 31 3.95 -24.42 16.02
CA MET A 31 5.01 -24.61 17.02
C MET A 31 5.14 -23.35 17.87
N ASP A 32 5.43 -23.51 19.16
CA ASP A 32 5.76 -22.39 20.03
C ASP A 32 7.23 -22.02 19.85
N LEU A 33 7.48 -20.83 19.33
CA LEU A 33 8.84 -20.31 19.10
C LEU A 33 9.15 -19.20 20.10
N PRO A 34 10.43 -19.09 20.56
CA PRO A 34 10.86 -17.97 21.36
C PRO A 34 10.67 -16.67 20.59
N VAL A 35 10.09 -15.66 21.23
CA VAL A 35 9.86 -14.34 20.61
C VAL A 35 11.18 -13.68 20.21
N SER A 36 12.28 -13.99 20.96
CA SER A 36 13.64 -13.52 20.68
C SER A 36 14.20 -14.00 19.34
N ASP A 37 13.75 -15.15 18.86
CA ASP A 37 14.27 -15.79 17.66
C ASP A 37 13.55 -15.33 16.38
N LEU A 38 12.51 -14.47 16.55
CA LEU A 38 11.73 -13.93 15.46
C LEU A 38 12.22 -12.53 15.07
N HIS A 39 12.59 -12.38 13.80
CA HIS A 39 13.09 -11.12 13.25
C HIS A 39 12.08 -10.50 12.29
N PRO A 40 11.96 -9.15 12.28
CA PRO A 40 11.06 -8.48 11.34
C PRO A 40 11.50 -8.72 9.89
N PHE A 41 10.53 -8.76 8.98
CA PHE A 41 10.79 -8.86 7.54
C PHE A 41 11.63 -7.67 7.06
N LYS A 42 12.68 -7.96 6.30
CA LYS A 42 13.55 -6.91 5.74
C LYS A 42 12.75 -5.99 4.81
N ASN A 43 12.86 -4.69 5.04
CA ASN A 43 12.13 -3.66 4.27
C ASN A 43 10.59 -3.82 4.31
N HIS A 44 10.05 -4.24 5.44
CA HIS A 44 8.60 -4.38 5.65
C HIS A 44 7.89 -3.03 5.41
N PRO A 45 6.98 -2.93 4.41
CA PRO A 45 6.39 -1.65 4.04
C PRO A 45 5.32 -1.15 5.01
N PHE A 46 4.72 -2.04 5.79
CA PHE A 46 3.61 -1.72 6.68
C PHE A 46 4.14 -1.34 8.06
N LYS A 47 3.82 -0.12 8.51
CA LYS A 47 4.24 0.41 9.81
C LYS A 47 3.54 -0.36 10.95
N VAL A 48 4.30 -0.72 11.97
CA VAL A 48 3.77 -1.26 13.22
C VAL A 48 3.80 -0.14 14.25
N LEU A 49 2.62 0.43 14.53
CA LEU A 49 2.47 1.56 15.43
C LEU A 49 2.03 1.07 16.81
N ASP A 50 2.58 1.69 17.87
CA ASP A 50 2.18 1.46 19.25
C ASP A 50 0.98 2.38 19.60
N ASP A 51 -0.10 2.24 18.82
CA ASP A 51 -1.37 2.98 18.94
C ASP A 51 -2.35 2.34 19.95
N ASP A 52 -3.53 2.93 20.12
CA ASP A 52 -4.58 2.39 20.99
C ASP A 52 -4.96 0.95 20.61
N LYS A 53 -5.05 0.65 19.31
CA LYS A 53 -5.31 -0.70 18.81
C LYS A 53 -4.18 -1.68 19.18
N MET A 54 -2.95 -1.21 19.33
CA MET A 54 -1.85 -2.04 19.85
C MET A 54 -2.04 -2.32 21.33
N ARG A 55 -2.46 -1.35 22.13
CA ARG A 55 -2.77 -1.54 23.55
C ARG A 55 -3.87 -2.59 23.75
N ASP A 56 -4.94 -2.52 22.95
CA ASP A 56 -6.01 -3.53 22.96
C ASP A 56 -5.49 -4.91 22.60
N THR A 57 -4.59 -4.98 21.60
CA THR A 57 -3.96 -6.25 21.20
C THR A 57 -3.09 -6.82 22.33
N VAL A 58 -2.30 -5.99 23.00
CA VAL A 58 -1.47 -6.39 24.16
C VAL A 58 -2.35 -6.92 25.29
N GLN A 59 -3.44 -6.23 25.60
CA GLN A 59 -4.37 -6.66 26.64
C GLN A 59 -5.02 -8.02 26.31
N SER A 60 -5.51 -8.17 25.09
CA SER A 60 -6.09 -9.43 24.60
C SER A 60 -5.08 -10.59 24.67
N ILE A 61 -3.83 -10.34 24.30
CA ILE A 61 -2.77 -11.37 24.36
C ILE A 61 -2.42 -11.73 25.81
N ARG A 62 -2.45 -10.80 26.76
CA ARG A 62 -2.26 -11.10 28.18
C ARG A 62 -3.37 -11.97 28.78
N GLU A 63 -4.61 -11.75 28.34
CA GLU A 63 -5.79 -12.45 28.85
C GLU A 63 -6.01 -13.83 28.20
N HIS A 64 -5.76 -13.94 26.90
CA HIS A 64 -6.15 -15.11 26.11
C HIS A 64 -4.99 -15.79 25.39
N GLY A 65 -3.78 -15.22 25.47
CA GLY A 65 -2.64 -15.64 24.64
C GLY A 65 -2.81 -15.25 23.16
N VAL A 66 -1.94 -15.75 22.31
CA VAL A 66 -1.98 -15.53 20.87
C VAL A 66 -2.84 -16.58 20.21
N LEU A 67 -4.09 -16.24 19.88
CA LEU A 67 -5.08 -17.18 19.32
C LEU A 67 -4.79 -17.56 17.86
N VAL A 68 -4.20 -16.65 17.09
CA VAL A 68 -3.87 -16.88 15.67
C VAL A 68 -2.35 -16.93 15.54
N PRO A 69 -1.73 -18.03 15.09
CA PRO A 69 -0.29 -18.15 14.97
C PRO A 69 0.28 -17.16 13.97
N VAL A 70 1.53 -16.72 14.19
CA VAL A 70 2.28 -15.94 13.21
C VAL A 70 2.82 -16.84 12.12
N LEU A 71 3.01 -16.30 10.91
CA LEU A 71 3.65 -17.04 9.82
C LEU A 71 5.10 -16.57 9.72
N VAL A 72 6.02 -17.52 9.77
CA VAL A 72 7.46 -17.28 9.74
C VAL A 72 8.14 -18.18 8.72
N ARG A 73 9.36 -17.80 8.29
CA ARG A 73 10.23 -18.64 7.50
C ARG A 73 11.61 -18.78 8.16
N PRO A 74 12.32 -19.90 8.02
CA PRO A 74 13.67 -20.04 8.52
C PRO A 74 14.62 -19.03 7.85
N GLN A 75 15.58 -18.52 8.61
CA GLN A 75 16.70 -17.72 8.06
C GLN A 75 17.97 -18.55 7.95
N PRO A 76 18.81 -18.31 6.93
CA PRO A 76 20.09 -19.03 6.77
C PRO A 76 21.06 -18.87 7.95
N ASP A 77 21.02 -17.70 8.60
CA ASP A 77 21.89 -17.35 9.72
C ASP A 77 21.33 -17.80 11.08
N GLY A 78 20.25 -18.53 11.09
CA GLY A 78 19.50 -18.97 12.28
C GLY A 78 18.35 -18.05 12.66
N GLY A 79 17.39 -18.59 13.44
CA GLY A 79 16.15 -17.90 13.77
C GLY A 79 15.15 -17.88 12.62
N TYR A 80 14.16 -17.04 12.75
CA TYR A 80 13.01 -16.98 11.82
C TYR A 80 12.69 -15.56 11.41
N GLU A 81 12.33 -15.35 10.15
CA GLU A 81 11.82 -14.07 9.64
C GLU A 81 10.29 -14.10 9.62
N ILE A 82 9.67 -13.05 10.17
CA ILE A 82 8.22 -12.94 10.25
C ILE A 82 7.67 -12.51 8.89
N VAL A 83 6.85 -13.35 8.27
CA VAL A 83 6.16 -13.04 7.01
C VAL A 83 4.79 -12.41 7.26
N SER A 84 4.07 -12.87 8.29
CA SER A 84 2.79 -12.28 8.70
C SER A 84 2.62 -12.36 10.20
N GLY A 85 2.08 -11.28 10.79
CA GLY A 85 1.80 -11.20 12.22
C GLY A 85 2.73 -10.27 13.01
N HIS A 86 3.40 -9.31 12.37
CA HIS A 86 4.29 -8.33 13.01
C HIS A 86 3.65 -7.59 14.20
N ARG A 87 2.35 -7.24 14.12
CA ARG A 87 1.65 -6.61 15.26
C ARG A 87 1.51 -7.57 16.44
N ARG A 88 1.24 -8.87 16.20
CA ARG A 88 1.17 -9.89 17.27
C ARG A 88 2.52 -10.11 17.92
N HIS A 89 3.58 -10.22 17.15
CA HIS A 89 4.94 -10.29 17.65
C HIS A 89 5.30 -9.05 18.50
N ARG A 90 5.02 -7.83 18.01
CA ARG A 90 5.24 -6.59 18.77
C ARG A 90 4.44 -6.58 20.08
N ALA A 91 3.19 -7.02 20.03
CA ALA A 91 2.35 -7.09 21.24
C ALA A 91 2.85 -8.12 22.24
N CYS A 92 3.41 -9.27 21.82
CA CYS A 92 4.06 -10.24 22.70
C CYS A 92 5.28 -9.63 23.41
N LEU A 93 6.13 -8.89 22.67
CA LEU A 93 7.25 -8.16 23.28
C LEU A 93 6.78 -7.16 24.35
N LEU A 94 5.73 -6.39 24.06
CA LEU A 94 5.16 -5.42 25.00
C LEU A 94 4.43 -6.09 26.19
N ALA A 95 3.90 -7.29 25.98
CA ALA A 95 3.24 -8.08 27.02
C ALA A 95 4.23 -8.84 27.91
N GLY A 96 5.50 -8.98 27.51
CA GLY A 96 6.53 -9.78 28.20
C GLY A 96 6.33 -11.28 28.03
N ILE A 97 5.77 -11.72 26.90
CA ILE A 97 5.54 -13.15 26.59
C ILE A 97 6.80 -13.71 25.92
N GLU A 98 7.27 -14.85 26.42
CA GLU A 98 8.52 -15.47 25.96
C GLU A 98 8.36 -16.29 24.68
N THR A 99 7.21 -16.91 24.45
CA THR A 99 6.94 -17.77 23.30
C THR A 99 5.68 -17.34 22.55
N ILE A 100 5.66 -17.57 21.24
CA ILE A 100 4.53 -17.25 20.38
C ILE A 100 4.23 -18.42 19.44
N PRO A 101 2.95 -18.83 19.28
CA PRO A 101 2.59 -19.84 18.32
C PRO A 101 2.87 -19.37 16.90
N ALA A 102 3.60 -20.18 16.14
CA ALA A 102 4.07 -19.86 14.80
C ALA A 102 3.86 -21.03 13.85
N ILE A 103 3.55 -20.73 12.61
CA ILE A 103 3.60 -21.67 11.48
C ILE A 103 4.90 -21.42 10.75
N VAL A 104 5.76 -22.42 10.72
CA VAL A 104 7.03 -22.36 9.98
C VAL A 104 6.81 -22.88 8.58
N ARG A 105 7.08 -22.03 7.58
CA ARG A 105 6.98 -22.38 6.17
C ARG A 105 8.24 -22.03 5.42
N GLU A 106 8.84 -22.99 4.75
CA GLU A 106 9.94 -22.73 3.83
C GLU A 106 9.42 -21.99 2.58
N MET A 107 10.00 -20.84 2.29
CA MET A 107 9.69 -20.07 1.11
C MET A 107 10.86 -19.18 0.70
N ASP A 108 10.98 -18.97 -0.60
CA ASP A 108 11.93 -18.01 -1.15
C ASP A 108 11.50 -16.55 -0.87
N ASP A 109 12.40 -15.61 -1.14
CA ASP A 109 12.16 -14.18 -0.89
C ASP A 109 10.95 -13.65 -1.65
N ASP A 110 10.77 -14.07 -2.90
CA ASP A 110 9.67 -13.62 -3.73
C ASP A 110 8.32 -14.18 -3.23
N ALA A 111 8.28 -15.44 -2.81
CA ALA A 111 7.09 -16.02 -2.19
C ALA A 111 6.74 -15.33 -0.87
N ALA A 112 7.74 -15.06 -0.03
CA ALA A 112 7.56 -14.37 1.23
C ALA A 112 7.00 -12.94 1.03
N ILE A 113 7.53 -12.19 0.06
CA ILE A 113 7.01 -10.86 -0.31
C ILE A 113 5.55 -10.94 -0.74
N LEU A 114 5.19 -11.89 -1.61
CA LEU A 114 3.81 -12.04 -2.07
C LEU A 114 2.84 -12.32 -0.92
N VAL A 115 3.17 -13.28 -0.06
CA VAL A 115 2.35 -13.63 1.10
C VAL A 115 2.23 -12.46 2.08
N MET A 116 3.33 -11.78 2.37
CA MET A 116 3.38 -10.62 3.26
C MET A 116 2.49 -9.48 2.72
N VAL A 117 2.60 -9.14 1.44
CA VAL A 117 1.78 -8.10 0.84
C VAL A 117 0.30 -8.49 0.85
N ASP A 118 -0.04 -9.71 0.39
CA ASP A 118 -1.43 -10.16 0.29
C ASP A 118 -2.12 -10.22 1.66
N SER A 119 -1.43 -10.65 2.70
CA SER A 119 -1.97 -10.68 4.07
C SER A 119 -2.23 -9.29 4.66
N ASN A 120 -1.53 -8.26 4.19
CA ASN A 120 -1.69 -6.89 4.70
C ASN A 120 -2.61 -6.01 3.83
N MET A 121 -2.75 -6.33 2.52
CA MET A 121 -3.63 -5.57 1.63
C MET A 121 -5.12 -5.67 1.97
N GLN A 122 -5.51 -6.62 2.83
CA GLN A 122 -6.90 -6.79 3.31
C GLN A 122 -7.23 -5.90 4.52
N ARG A 123 -6.29 -5.08 5.01
CA ARG A 123 -6.53 -4.18 6.15
C ARG A 123 -7.50 -3.06 5.73
N GLU A 124 -8.39 -2.67 6.64
CA GLU A 124 -9.35 -1.59 6.42
C GLU A 124 -8.68 -0.22 6.15
N SER A 125 -7.53 0.03 6.75
CA SER A 125 -6.78 1.27 6.59
C SER A 125 -5.32 0.98 6.30
N ILE A 126 -4.87 1.35 5.10
CA ILE A 126 -3.48 1.27 4.65
C ILE A 126 -3.04 2.66 4.26
N LEU A 127 -1.89 3.11 4.76
CA LEU A 127 -1.33 4.41 4.40
C LEU A 127 -0.94 4.46 2.92
N PRO A 128 -0.99 5.64 2.27
CA PRO A 128 -0.57 5.79 0.88
C PRO A 128 0.85 5.29 0.62
N SER A 129 1.79 5.57 1.54
CA SER A 129 3.17 5.08 1.46
C SER A 129 3.26 3.56 1.52
N GLU A 130 2.55 2.94 2.47
CA GLU A 130 2.51 1.49 2.64
C GLU A 130 1.97 0.79 1.38
N ARG A 131 0.87 1.32 0.82
CA ARG A 131 0.27 0.80 -0.42
C ARG A 131 1.22 0.95 -1.61
N ALA A 132 1.92 2.08 -1.70
CA ALA A 132 2.89 2.34 -2.77
C ALA A 132 4.04 1.33 -2.76
N TRP A 133 4.68 1.14 -1.60
CA TRP A 133 5.78 0.19 -1.43
C TRP A 133 5.31 -1.27 -1.58
N ALA A 134 4.13 -1.62 -1.04
CA ALA A 134 3.55 -2.95 -1.20
C ALA A 134 3.33 -3.31 -2.67
N TYR A 135 2.76 -2.41 -3.46
CA TYR A 135 2.57 -2.63 -4.90
C TYR A 135 3.91 -2.76 -5.64
N ARG A 136 4.89 -1.90 -5.32
CA ARG A 136 6.21 -1.97 -5.93
C ARG A 136 6.88 -3.33 -5.63
N MET A 137 6.94 -3.73 -4.36
CA MET A 137 7.52 -5.00 -3.95
C MET A 137 6.82 -6.20 -4.60
N LYS A 138 5.49 -6.21 -4.63
CA LYS A 138 4.72 -7.29 -5.25
C LYS A 138 5.01 -7.41 -6.74
N LEU A 139 5.04 -6.30 -7.47
CA LEU A 139 5.38 -6.30 -8.89
C LEU A 139 6.81 -6.76 -9.16
N GLU A 140 7.77 -6.32 -8.36
CA GLU A 140 9.16 -6.74 -8.49
C GLU A 140 9.32 -8.24 -8.22
N ALA A 141 8.67 -8.79 -7.18
CA ALA A 141 8.66 -10.22 -6.88
C ALA A 141 8.05 -11.04 -8.02
N MET A 142 6.90 -10.60 -8.55
CA MET A 142 6.25 -11.27 -9.68
C MET A 142 7.11 -11.26 -10.93
N ARG A 143 7.80 -10.16 -11.24
CA ARG A 143 8.72 -10.06 -12.38
C ARG A 143 9.92 -10.98 -12.25
N ARG A 144 10.54 -11.07 -11.05
CA ARG A 144 11.64 -12.00 -10.80
C ARG A 144 11.20 -13.45 -10.96
N LYS A 145 9.99 -13.80 -10.50
CA LYS A 145 9.43 -15.15 -10.72
C LYS A 145 9.16 -15.45 -12.20
N ALA A 146 8.62 -14.50 -12.95
CA ALA A 146 8.33 -14.66 -14.37
C ALA A 146 9.61 -14.70 -15.24
N GLY A 147 10.64 -13.92 -14.88
CA GLY A 147 11.93 -13.87 -15.58
C GLY A 147 12.91 -15.01 -15.22
N ARG A 148 12.55 -15.91 -14.29
CA ARG A 148 13.35 -17.11 -14.01
C ARG A 148 13.05 -18.16 -15.08
N PRO A 149 13.93 -18.40 -16.08
CA PRO A 149 13.65 -19.35 -17.14
C PRO A 149 13.44 -20.74 -16.54
N SER A 150 12.24 -21.29 -16.69
CA SER A 150 12.06 -22.72 -16.53
C SER A 150 12.88 -23.38 -17.63
N LYS A 151 13.58 -24.46 -17.31
CA LYS A 151 14.43 -25.19 -18.28
C LYS A 151 13.71 -25.63 -19.56
N GLU A 152 12.40 -25.47 -19.63
CA GLU A 152 11.54 -25.93 -20.74
C GLU A 152 11.07 -24.83 -21.71
N ASN A 153 11.18 -23.53 -21.34
CA ASN A 153 10.68 -22.42 -22.17
C ASN A 153 11.75 -21.35 -22.44
N ALA A 154 12.81 -21.71 -23.17
CA ALA A 154 13.78 -20.76 -23.70
C ALA A 154 13.28 -20.11 -25.03
N GLY A 155 12.04 -19.69 -25.09
CA GLY A 155 11.47 -18.99 -26.23
C GLY A 155 11.19 -17.52 -25.88
N GLN A 156 11.60 -16.60 -26.75
CA GLN A 156 11.54 -15.14 -26.68
C GLN A 156 10.29 -14.61 -25.94
N VAL A 157 10.44 -14.20 -24.69
CA VAL A 157 9.44 -13.44 -23.96
C VAL A 157 9.78 -11.97 -24.08
N ASP A 158 8.89 -11.18 -24.69
CA ASP A 158 9.02 -9.72 -24.74
C ASP A 158 8.96 -9.16 -23.30
N PRO A 159 10.03 -8.52 -22.79
CA PRO A 159 10.06 -7.99 -21.42
C PRO A 159 8.94 -6.99 -21.12
N ASN A 160 8.43 -6.30 -22.15
CA ASN A 160 7.31 -5.36 -22.01
C ASN A 160 5.95 -6.05 -21.92
N PHE A 161 5.79 -7.21 -22.53
CA PHE A 161 4.54 -7.97 -22.49
C PHE A 161 4.28 -8.53 -21.08
N ASP A 162 5.32 -9.05 -20.45
CA ASP A 162 5.24 -9.60 -19.09
C ASP A 162 4.98 -8.53 -18.02
N SER A 163 5.58 -7.37 -18.18
CA SER A 163 5.38 -6.20 -17.32
C SER A 163 3.92 -5.68 -17.35
N ARG A 164 3.29 -5.62 -18.54
CA ARG A 164 1.87 -5.22 -18.66
C ARG A 164 0.93 -6.23 -18.03
N ARG A 165 1.21 -7.52 -18.19
CA ARG A 165 0.42 -8.60 -17.59
C ARG A 165 0.51 -8.60 -16.07
N SER A 166 1.70 -8.46 -15.50
CA SER A 166 1.89 -8.38 -14.04
C SER A 166 1.18 -7.17 -13.43
N ASN A 167 1.26 -5.99 -14.07
CA ASN A 167 0.53 -4.80 -13.62
C ASN A 167 -0.99 -5.03 -13.63
N ALA A 168 -1.53 -5.69 -14.66
CA ALA A 168 -2.95 -5.99 -14.77
C ALA A 168 -3.41 -6.95 -13.65
N ILE A 169 -2.64 -8.01 -13.39
CA ILE A 169 -2.94 -8.99 -12.33
C ILE A 169 -2.95 -8.32 -10.95
N VAL A 170 -1.92 -7.52 -10.63
CA VAL A 170 -1.86 -6.84 -9.32
C VAL A 170 -2.99 -5.83 -9.17
N ALA A 171 -3.31 -5.08 -10.22
CA ALA A 171 -4.40 -4.12 -10.20
C ALA A 171 -5.76 -4.81 -9.99
N GLU A 172 -6.03 -5.90 -10.69
CA GLU A 172 -7.24 -6.70 -10.54
C GLU A 172 -7.39 -7.26 -9.13
N GLN A 173 -6.33 -7.86 -8.57
CA GLN A 173 -6.32 -8.39 -7.20
C GLN A 173 -6.55 -7.31 -6.14
N ALA A 174 -6.12 -6.08 -6.41
CA ALA A 174 -6.30 -4.94 -5.52
C ALA A 174 -7.65 -4.21 -5.72
N GLY A 175 -8.45 -4.58 -6.73
CA GLY A 175 -9.66 -3.86 -7.10
C GLY A 175 -9.39 -2.45 -7.67
N GLU A 176 -8.20 -2.23 -8.22
CA GLU A 176 -7.73 -0.94 -8.72
C GLU A 176 -7.56 -0.96 -10.23
N SER A 177 -7.56 0.21 -10.87
CA SER A 177 -7.13 0.31 -12.25
C SER A 177 -5.59 0.26 -12.37
N VAL A 178 -5.06 -0.24 -13.49
CA VAL A 178 -3.60 -0.25 -13.76
C VAL A 178 -3.01 1.16 -13.65
N LYS A 179 -3.76 2.18 -14.08
CA LYS A 179 -3.34 3.58 -13.97
C LYS A 179 -3.22 4.02 -12.51
N GLN A 180 -4.17 3.63 -11.66
CA GLN A 180 -4.13 3.96 -10.24
C GLN A 180 -3.00 3.23 -9.53
N LEU A 181 -2.78 1.95 -9.83
CA LEU A 181 -1.63 1.17 -9.35
C LEU A 181 -0.30 1.89 -9.67
N GLN A 182 -0.10 2.31 -10.91
CA GLN A 182 1.11 3.02 -11.33
C GLN A 182 1.29 4.36 -10.59
N ARG A 183 0.20 5.07 -10.31
CA ARG A 183 0.24 6.31 -9.53
C ARG A 183 0.64 6.06 -8.07
N PHE A 184 0.17 4.98 -7.44
CA PHE A 184 0.66 4.59 -6.12
C PHE A 184 2.14 4.27 -6.14
N ILE A 185 2.59 3.43 -7.07
CA ILE A 185 4.01 3.08 -7.20
C ILE A 185 4.87 4.33 -7.40
N ARG A 186 4.37 5.32 -8.15
CA ARG A 186 5.11 6.57 -8.38
C ARG A 186 5.40 7.33 -7.07
N LEU A 187 4.57 7.19 -6.02
CA LEU A 187 4.84 7.81 -4.72
C LEU A 187 6.12 7.31 -4.06
N THR A 188 6.62 6.12 -4.41
CA THR A 188 7.88 5.60 -3.88
C THR A 188 9.12 6.38 -4.33
N GLU A 189 8.97 7.28 -5.30
CA GLU A 189 10.02 8.18 -5.77
C GLU A 189 10.09 9.50 -4.95
N LEU A 190 9.15 9.71 -4.01
CA LEU A 190 9.22 10.82 -3.08
C LEU A 190 10.25 10.55 -1.99
N ILE A 191 10.96 11.60 -1.58
CA ILE A 191 11.81 11.53 -0.39
C ILE A 191 10.94 11.24 0.85
N PRO A 192 11.48 10.51 1.86
CA PRO A 192 10.70 10.09 3.02
C PRO A 192 9.91 11.20 3.72
N PRO A 193 10.47 12.41 3.97
CA PRO A 193 9.73 13.47 4.65
C PRO A 193 8.51 13.98 3.86
N LEU A 194 8.57 14.01 2.52
CA LEU A 194 7.41 14.36 1.69
C LEU A 194 6.36 13.25 1.68
N LEU A 195 6.81 12.00 1.66
CA LEU A 195 5.92 10.84 1.72
C LEU A 195 5.19 10.76 3.07
N ASP A 196 5.87 11.09 4.18
CA ASP A 196 5.23 11.20 5.49
C ASP A 196 4.16 12.30 5.52
N LYS A 197 4.39 13.46 4.85
CA LYS A 197 3.34 14.50 4.72
C LYS A 197 2.11 14.01 3.91
N VAL A 198 2.29 13.05 3.00
CA VAL A 198 1.17 12.40 2.28
C VAL A 198 0.40 11.46 3.23
N ASP A 199 1.09 10.68 4.04
CA ASP A 199 0.48 9.81 5.04
C ASP A 199 -0.30 10.62 6.10
N GLU A 200 0.22 11.77 6.51
CA GLU A 200 -0.42 12.73 7.40
C GLU A 200 -1.58 13.52 6.76
N ARG A 201 -1.86 13.29 5.47
CA ARG A 201 -2.88 14.00 4.67
C ARG A 201 -2.63 15.51 4.53
N LYS A 202 -1.42 15.99 4.82
CA LYS A 202 -1.00 17.39 4.60
C LYS A 202 -0.81 17.67 3.10
N ILE A 203 -0.30 16.69 2.35
CA ILE A 203 -0.25 16.72 0.88
C ILE A 203 -1.25 15.69 0.35
N ALA A 204 -2.17 16.12 -0.50
CA ALA A 204 -3.13 15.23 -1.12
C ALA A 204 -2.47 14.29 -2.14
N PHE A 205 -3.07 13.11 -2.37
CA PHE A 205 -2.54 12.08 -3.27
C PHE A 205 -2.20 12.59 -4.68
N ASN A 206 -3.09 13.35 -5.30
CA ASN A 206 -2.90 13.82 -6.67
C ASN A 206 -1.72 14.81 -6.81
N PRO A 207 -1.59 15.86 -5.98
CA PRO A 207 -0.37 16.67 -5.94
C PRO A 207 0.89 15.85 -5.69
N ALA A 208 0.88 14.91 -4.74
CA ALA A 208 2.02 14.07 -4.40
C ALA A 208 2.54 13.27 -5.60
N VAL A 209 1.64 12.72 -6.42
CA VAL A 209 2.02 12.02 -7.67
C VAL A 209 2.72 12.96 -8.64
N GLU A 210 2.27 14.22 -8.78
CA GLU A 210 2.94 15.19 -9.66
C GLU A 210 4.31 15.60 -9.10
N LEU A 211 4.41 15.78 -7.77
CA LEU A 211 5.66 16.14 -7.10
C LEU A 211 6.71 15.02 -7.15
N SER A 212 6.30 13.77 -7.26
CA SER A 212 7.23 12.65 -7.39
C SER A 212 8.05 12.65 -8.69
N TYR A 213 7.73 13.53 -9.63
CA TYR A 213 8.53 13.74 -10.85
C TYR A 213 9.67 14.74 -10.67
N LEU A 214 9.72 15.46 -9.55
CA LEU A 214 10.82 16.35 -9.20
C LEU A 214 12.08 15.53 -8.87
N THR A 215 13.24 16.11 -9.08
CA THR A 215 14.51 15.50 -8.65
C THR A 215 14.60 15.44 -7.11
N PRO A 216 15.42 14.56 -6.53
CA PRO A 216 15.57 14.51 -5.06
C PRO A 216 16.03 15.84 -4.44
N GLU A 217 16.85 16.62 -5.15
CA GLU A 217 17.27 17.94 -4.72
C GLU A 217 16.11 18.95 -4.72
N GLU A 218 15.32 18.98 -5.80
CA GLU A 218 14.11 19.82 -5.89
C GLU A 218 13.07 19.43 -4.84
N GLN A 219 12.93 18.14 -4.53
CA GLN A 219 12.04 17.68 -3.47
C GLN A 219 12.48 18.16 -2.08
N THR A 220 13.80 18.23 -1.83
CA THR A 220 14.36 18.79 -0.59
C THR A 220 14.09 20.30 -0.53
N ASN A 221 14.33 21.03 -1.61
CA ASN A 221 14.01 22.45 -1.70
C ASN A 221 12.50 22.73 -1.52
N LEU A 222 11.65 21.84 -2.05
CA LEU A 222 10.20 21.93 -1.86
C LEU A 222 9.81 21.74 -0.39
N LEU A 223 10.47 20.84 0.34
CA LEU A 223 10.23 20.64 1.76
C LEU A 223 10.52 21.94 2.53
N ASP A 224 11.65 22.58 2.26
CA ASP A 224 12.04 23.86 2.86
C ASP A 224 11.03 24.98 2.51
N ALA A 225 10.56 25.01 1.26
CA ALA A 225 9.52 25.94 0.83
C ALA A 225 8.18 25.72 1.56
N ILE A 226 7.76 24.47 1.73
CA ILE A 226 6.54 24.12 2.48
C ILE A 226 6.65 24.57 3.94
N GLU A 227 7.81 24.39 4.56
CA GLU A 227 8.04 24.78 5.96
C GLU A 227 8.12 26.30 6.14
N SER A 228 8.75 27.03 5.21
CA SER A 228 8.82 28.49 5.28
C SER A 228 7.46 29.17 5.01
N GLU A 229 6.72 28.70 4.00
CA GLU A 229 5.44 29.29 3.61
C GLU A 229 4.24 28.73 4.40
N GLN A 230 4.45 27.72 5.25
CA GLN A 230 3.39 27.01 6.00
C GLN A 230 2.22 26.57 5.09
N SER A 231 2.52 26.24 3.84
CA SER A 231 1.55 25.96 2.79
C SER A 231 1.98 24.75 1.97
N THR A 232 1.05 23.83 1.72
CA THR A 232 1.28 22.65 0.87
C THR A 232 0.76 22.88 -0.54
N PRO A 233 1.39 22.34 -1.59
CA PRO A 233 0.99 22.63 -2.97
C PRO A 233 -0.37 22.03 -3.32
N SER A 234 -1.19 22.80 -4.02
CA SER A 234 -2.40 22.33 -4.71
C SER A 234 -2.00 21.53 -5.96
N LEU A 235 -2.97 20.81 -6.57
CA LEU A 235 -2.71 20.06 -7.80
C LEU A 235 -2.17 20.94 -8.94
N SER A 236 -2.74 22.13 -9.13
CA SER A 236 -2.30 23.06 -10.18
C SER A 236 -0.89 23.59 -9.93
N GLN A 237 -0.54 23.88 -8.68
CA GLN A 237 0.80 24.30 -8.27
C GLN A 237 1.82 23.17 -8.48
N ALA A 238 1.48 21.92 -8.08
CA ALA A 238 2.34 20.77 -8.29
C ALA A 238 2.59 20.48 -9.79
N GLN A 239 1.56 20.60 -10.63
CA GLN A 239 1.70 20.45 -12.09
C GLN A 239 2.59 21.54 -12.71
N ARG A 240 2.49 22.79 -12.23
CA ARG A 240 3.38 23.87 -12.68
C ARG A 240 4.82 23.60 -12.26
N MET A 241 5.06 23.21 -11.01
CA MET A 241 6.41 22.85 -10.52
C MET A 241 7.01 21.73 -11.36
N LYS A 242 6.26 20.66 -11.62
CA LYS A 242 6.68 19.56 -12.48
C LYS A 242 7.06 20.04 -13.89
N LYS A 243 6.27 20.93 -14.49
CA LYS A 243 6.56 21.49 -15.82
C LYS A 243 7.85 22.29 -15.82
N ILE A 244 8.03 23.19 -14.85
CA ILE A 244 9.24 24.02 -14.72
C ILE A 244 10.47 23.16 -14.42
N SER A 245 10.34 22.11 -13.59
CA SER A 245 11.39 21.13 -13.34
C SER A 245 11.82 20.40 -14.62
N ALA A 246 10.88 20.00 -15.47
CA ALA A 246 11.18 19.38 -16.76
C ALA A 246 11.94 20.32 -17.71
N GLU A 247 11.82 21.63 -17.55
CA GLU A 247 12.56 22.67 -18.26
C GLU A 247 13.93 22.97 -17.61
N GLY A 248 14.23 22.32 -16.45
CA GLY A 248 15.50 22.47 -15.73
C GLY A 248 15.68 23.81 -15.02
N SER A 249 14.59 24.54 -14.75
CA SER A 249 14.63 25.92 -14.24
C SER A 249 13.95 26.09 -12.87
N LEU A 250 13.54 25.03 -12.18
CA LEU A 250 12.82 25.11 -10.91
C LEU A 250 13.77 25.43 -9.75
N THR A 251 13.62 26.64 -9.19
CA THR A 251 14.41 27.12 -8.04
C THR A 251 13.58 27.17 -6.76
N LEU A 252 14.25 27.23 -5.59
CA LEU A 252 13.59 27.38 -4.29
C LEU A 252 12.71 28.65 -4.23
N ASP A 253 13.20 29.78 -4.77
CA ASP A 253 12.43 31.04 -4.77
C ASP A 253 11.17 30.94 -5.63
N MET A 254 11.24 30.22 -6.76
CA MET A 254 10.07 29.93 -7.58
C MET A 254 9.05 29.06 -6.83
N MET A 255 9.52 28.06 -6.09
CA MET A 255 8.63 27.20 -5.27
C MET A 255 7.92 28.02 -4.20
N ARG A 256 8.65 28.92 -3.49
CA ARG A 256 8.06 29.83 -2.51
C ARG A 256 7.04 30.76 -3.14
N ALA A 257 7.37 31.37 -4.27
CA ALA A 257 6.45 32.24 -5.01
C ALA A 257 5.16 31.49 -5.43
N ILE A 258 5.29 30.26 -5.90
CA ILE A 258 4.13 29.42 -6.28
C ILE A 258 3.30 29.05 -5.05
N LEU A 259 3.92 28.73 -3.91
CA LEU A 259 3.20 28.34 -2.70
C LEU A 259 2.49 29.51 -2.01
N SER A 260 3.05 30.74 -2.12
CA SER A 260 2.44 31.95 -1.56
C SER A 260 1.27 32.49 -2.39
N GLU A 261 1.06 31.98 -3.63
CA GLU A 261 -0.11 32.34 -4.43
C GLU A 261 -1.42 31.93 -3.72
N GLU A 262 -2.43 32.83 -3.74
CA GLU A 262 -3.76 32.49 -3.24
C GLU A 262 -4.33 31.25 -3.94
N LYS A 263 -4.67 30.23 -3.16
CA LYS A 263 -5.30 29.04 -3.70
C LYS A 263 -6.69 29.38 -4.21
N LYS A 264 -6.94 29.10 -5.48
CA LYS A 264 -8.29 29.25 -6.04
C LYS A 264 -9.29 28.51 -5.16
N PRO A 265 -10.38 29.14 -4.73
CA PRO A 265 -11.37 28.48 -3.91
C PRO A 265 -11.88 27.23 -4.64
N VAL A 266 -11.94 26.11 -3.93
CA VAL A 266 -12.52 24.89 -4.46
C VAL A 266 -13.99 25.18 -4.75
N ARG A 267 -14.34 25.35 -6.02
CA ARG A 267 -15.74 25.46 -6.43
C ARG A 267 -16.40 24.11 -6.16
N ARG A 268 -17.20 24.02 -5.12
CA ARG A 268 -18.04 22.84 -4.89
C ARG A 268 -19.03 22.78 -6.04
N GLN A 269 -18.91 21.76 -6.87
CA GLN A 269 -19.89 21.46 -7.92
C GLN A 269 -20.78 20.35 -7.39
N VAL A 270 -22.08 20.60 -7.40
CA VAL A 270 -23.09 19.57 -7.16
C VAL A 270 -23.59 19.15 -8.54
N VAL A 271 -23.28 17.94 -8.93
CA VAL A 271 -23.81 17.34 -10.16
C VAL A 271 -25.15 16.73 -9.83
N ILE A 272 -26.21 17.28 -10.39
CA ILE A 272 -27.57 16.76 -10.25
C ILE A 272 -27.88 15.95 -11.52
N ASN A 273 -28.25 14.70 -11.33
CA ASN A 273 -28.69 13.86 -12.45
C ASN A 273 -30.09 14.30 -12.85
N LEU A 274 -30.22 14.92 -14.03
CA LEU A 274 -31.48 15.41 -14.53
C LEU A 274 -32.49 14.28 -14.84
N GLU A 275 -32.05 13.04 -15.02
CA GLU A 275 -32.98 11.91 -15.21
C GLU A 275 -33.87 11.68 -13.98
N GLU A 276 -33.36 11.90 -12.77
CA GLU A 276 -34.13 11.78 -11.52
C GLU A 276 -35.15 12.89 -11.33
N LEU A 277 -35.01 14.00 -12.06
CA LEU A 277 -35.88 15.16 -12.02
C LEU A 277 -36.78 15.27 -13.25
N LYS A 278 -36.65 14.36 -14.23
CA LYS A 278 -37.32 14.45 -15.53
C LYS A 278 -38.84 14.57 -15.41
N ASP A 279 -39.47 13.87 -14.45
CA ASP A 279 -40.94 13.94 -14.22
C ASP A 279 -41.37 15.17 -13.43
N LYS A 280 -40.40 15.93 -12.85
CA LYS A 280 -40.69 17.11 -12.01
C LYS A 280 -40.33 18.42 -12.69
N ILE A 281 -39.69 18.35 -13.88
CA ILE A 281 -39.27 19.50 -14.66
C ILE A 281 -40.20 19.59 -15.90
N PRO A 282 -40.80 20.76 -16.19
CA PRO A 282 -41.57 20.92 -17.42
C PRO A 282 -40.72 20.67 -18.68
N PRO A 283 -41.22 19.96 -19.69
CA PRO A 283 -40.43 19.52 -20.84
C PRO A 283 -39.86 20.65 -21.70
N ASN A 284 -40.27 21.88 -21.51
CA ASN A 284 -39.84 23.04 -22.29
C ASN A 284 -38.81 23.93 -21.58
N TYR A 285 -38.28 23.49 -20.42
CA TYR A 285 -37.27 24.26 -19.67
C TYR A 285 -35.88 24.01 -20.21
N THR A 286 -35.11 25.09 -20.44
CA THR A 286 -33.71 25.03 -20.77
C THR A 286 -32.87 24.80 -19.50
N ASP A 287 -31.62 24.30 -19.66
CA ASP A 287 -30.69 24.07 -18.54
C ASP A 287 -30.50 25.33 -17.68
N GLU A 288 -30.45 26.51 -18.28
CA GLU A 288 -30.34 27.79 -17.60
C GLU A 288 -31.57 28.10 -16.75
N GLN A 289 -32.77 27.81 -17.26
CA GLN A 289 -34.04 28.00 -16.53
C GLN A 289 -34.13 27.02 -15.34
N ILE A 290 -33.70 25.77 -15.53
CA ILE A 290 -33.60 24.76 -14.46
C ILE A 290 -32.67 25.25 -13.37
N GLN A 291 -31.50 25.78 -13.73
CA GLN A 291 -30.52 26.32 -12.78
C GLN A 291 -31.12 27.50 -11.98
N GLN A 292 -31.83 28.43 -12.61
CA GLN A 292 -32.45 29.54 -11.94
C GLN A 292 -33.54 29.09 -10.95
N VAL A 293 -34.36 28.12 -11.31
CA VAL A 293 -35.36 27.52 -10.43
C VAL A 293 -34.74 26.86 -9.23
N LEU A 294 -33.66 26.06 -9.42
CA LEU A 294 -32.93 25.42 -8.32
C LEU A 294 -32.33 26.45 -7.36
N VAL A 295 -31.70 27.51 -7.86
CA VAL A 295 -31.15 28.59 -7.02
C VAL A 295 -32.28 29.24 -6.19
N LYS A 296 -33.44 29.53 -6.79
CA LYS A 296 -34.58 30.11 -6.11
C LYS A 296 -35.16 29.20 -5.01
N LEU A 297 -35.28 27.92 -5.30
CA LEU A 297 -35.75 26.92 -4.33
C LEU A 297 -34.80 26.78 -3.14
N PHE A 298 -33.51 26.71 -3.39
CA PHE A 298 -32.49 26.62 -2.32
C PHE A 298 -32.47 27.91 -1.48
N THR A 299 -32.64 29.09 -2.08
CA THR A 299 -32.70 30.35 -1.35
C THR A 299 -33.93 30.38 -0.43
N GLN A 300 -35.09 29.98 -0.93
CA GLN A 300 -36.32 29.91 -0.12
C GLN A 300 -36.23 28.87 1.01
N TRP A 301 -35.61 27.72 0.72
CA TRP A 301 -35.39 26.69 1.72
C TRP A 301 -34.44 27.16 2.84
N ALA A 302 -33.33 27.82 2.49
CA ALA A 302 -32.38 28.37 3.46
C ALA A 302 -33.03 29.43 4.36
N GLN A 303 -33.85 30.32 3.77
CA GLN A 303 -34.58 31.30 4.55
C GLN A 303 -35.62 30.70 5.52
N LYS A 304 -36.24 29.56 5.15
CA LYS A 304 -37.11 28.81 6.06
C LYS A 304 -36.36 28.15 7.21
N GLN A 305 -35.19 27.58 6.94
CA GLN A 305 -34.36 26.95 7.96
C GLN A 305 -33.86 27.97 8.99
N ASN A 306 -33.36 29.13 8.53
CA ASN A 306 -32.92 30.19 9.44
C ASN A 306 -34.04 30.71 10.33
N LYS A 307 -35.27 30.85 9.80
CA LYS A 307 -36.46 31.25 10.62
C LYS A 307 -36.92 30.18 11.62
N GLN A 308 -36.55 28.90 11.41
CA GLN A 308 -36.84 27.81 12.35
C GLN A 308 -35.78 27.70 13.46
N GLN A 309 -34.56 28.16 13.23
CA GLN A 309 -33.49 28.19 14.24
C GLN A 309 -33.56 29.43 15.14
N GLU A 310 -34.27 30.48 14.73
CA GLU A 310 -34.49 31.71 15.53
C GLU A 310 -35.79 31.64 16.41
N ARG A 311 -36.49 30.51 16.38
CA ARG A 311 -37.62 30.21 17.27
C ARG A 311 -37.30 29.14 18.30
#